data_6d81630cef29b8694c265e8663262fb3
#
_entry.id   6d81630cef29b8694c265e8663262fb3
#
_cell.length_a   1.000
_cell.length_b   1.000
_cell.length_c   1.000
_cell.angle_alpha   90.00
_cell.angle_beta   90.00
_cell.angle_gamma   90.00
#
_symmetry.space_group_name_H-M   'P 1'
#
loop_
_entity.id
_entity.type
_entity.pdbx_description
1 polymer ?
#
loop_
_entity_poly.entity_id
_entity_poly.type
_entity_poly.pdbx_seq_one_letter_code
_entity_poly.pdbx_strand_id
1 'polypeptide(L)'
;NNETTEENKKKSEENDKNQETTEDNASKQQEQKAQYTETQIATFSTKIYSQDSARQNNIKITCNTLNGTTVKNGSTFSFCSTVGQASTAKGYQEADIYDNNGNKKKGLGGGNCQVSSTLYNAVLAVPDLVVTERHAHSKSVPYVSKGKDAAVAYGSYDFKFRNNSGNDIKINCSTNGKSVTTTLISIKQI
;
A
#
# COMPACT_ATOMS: atom_id res chain seq x y z
N ASN A 1 48.25 55.38 28.18
CA ASN A 1 47.47 56.62 28.22
C ASN A 1 46.00 56.24 28.22
N ASN A 2 45.48 56.17 29.37
CA ASN A 2 44.75 57.23 30.08
C ASN A 2 43.32 57.29 29.51
N GLU A 3 42.36 57.24 30.20
CA GLU A 3 41.90 57.50 31.56
C GLU A 3 40.37 57.45 31.50
N THR A 4 39.79 56.74 32.41
CA THR A 4 39.03 57.31 33.58
C THR A 4 37.66 57.87 33.18
N THR A 5 36.61 57.66 33.78
CA THR A 5 36.08 57.46 35.09
C THR A 5 34.56 57.63 35.03
N GLU A 6 33.81 56.79 35.69
CA GLU A 6 32.92 57.12 36.83
C GLU A 6 31.80 58.13 36.54
N GLU A 7 30.70 57.85 36.90
CA GLU A 7 29.76 57.84 38.04
C GLU A 7 28.41 58.40 37.59
N ASN A 8 27.30 58.16 38.00
CA ASN A 8 26.61 57.86 39.24
C ASN A 8 25.12 57.64 38.99
N LYS A 9 24.53 56.66 39.48
CA LYS A 9 23.68 56.62 40.67
C LYS A 9 22.52 57.63 40.77
N LYS A 10 21.38 57.02 40.96
CA LYS A 10 20.15 57.44 41.74
C LYS A 10 18.95 57.66 40.80
N LYS A 11 17.87 57.15 41.12
CA LYS A 11 16.95 56.80 42.19
C LYS A 11 15.58 56.71 41.61
N SER A 12 14.94 55.71 41.84
CA SER A 12 13.83 55.38 42.76
C SER A 12 12.45 55.71 42.22
N GLU A 13 11.71 54.66 42.20
CA GLU A 13 10.39 54.46 42.79
C GLU A 13 9.15 54.93 42.06
N GLU A 14 8.29 53.95 42.04
CA GLU A 14 6.81 53.97 41.97
C GLU A 14 6.24 54.05 40.55
N ASN A 15 5.45 53.05 40.07
CA ASN A 15 4.28 52.48 40.70
C ASN A 15 3.81 51.23 39.95
N ASP A 16 3.67 50.21 40.65
CA ASP A 16 2.62 49.22 40.78
C ASP A 16 1.40 49.37 39.86
N LYS A 17 0.94 48.18 39.40
CA LYS A 17 -0.35 47.91 38.77
C LYS A 17 -0.40 48.01 37.24
N ASN A 18 -0.03 46.92 36.55
CA ASN A 18 -1.03 46.14 35.84
C ASN A 18 -0.47 44.75 35.52
N GLN A 19 -0.61 43.89 36.49
CA GLN A 19 -0.60 42.43 36.33
C GLN A 19 -2.02 42.09 35.86
N GLU A 20 -2.18 41.92 34.57
CA GLU A 20 -3.34 41.20 34.05
C GLU A 20 -2.96 40.49 32.76
N THR A 21 -2.77 39.19 32.94
CA THR A 21 -3.19 38.08 32.09
C THR A 21 -2.88 38.19 30.59
N THR A 22 -1.69 37.71 30.25
CA THR A 22 -1.48 37.03 28.96
C THR A 22 -1.01 35.58 29.18
N GLU A 23 -1.72 34.90 30.05
CA GLU A 23 -1.79 33.44 30.05
C GLU A 23 -3.13 33.07 29.43
N ASP A 24 -3.13 32.00 28.60
CA ASP A 24 -4.27 31.38 27.95
C ASP A 24 -4.67 31.92 26.58
N ASN A 25 -3.78 31.71 25.62
CA ASN A 25 -4.24 31.34 24.28
C ASN A 25 -3.24 30.34 23.60
N ALA A 26 -2.68 29.43 24.36
CA ALA A 26 -2.26 28.15 23.81
C ALA A 26 -3.54 27.38 23.48
N SER A 27 -4.16 27.75 22.35
CA SER A 27 -5.29 27.04 21.76
C SER A 27 -4.95 25.57 21.71
N LYS A 28 -5.60 24.79 22.55
CA LYS A 28 -5.74 23.36 22.46
C LYS A 28 -6.37 23.05 21.09
N GLN A 29 -5.58 22.97 20.06
CA GLN A 29 -5.90 22.14 18.90
C GLN A 29 -5.84 20.70 19.40
N GLN A 30 -6.92 20.26 20.03
CA GLN A 30 -7.22 18.85 20.09
C GLN A 30 -7.37 18.42 18.63
N GLU A 31 -6.34 17.81 18.07
CA GLU A 31 -6.48 16.99 16.88
C GLU A 31 -7.56 15.96 17.21
N GLN A 32 -8.74 16.21 16.69
CA GLN A 32 -9.85 15.27 16.75
C GLN A 32 -9.41 14.09 15.87
N LYS A 33 -8.77 13.10 16.50
CA LYS A 33 -8.32 11.88 15.83
C LYS A 33 -9.56 11.24 15.19
N ALA A 34 -9.69 11.40 13.87
CA ALA A 34 -10.80 10.83 13.15
C ALA A 34 -10.93 9.34 13.49
N GLN A 35 -12.09 8.94 13.97
CA GLN A 35 -12.37 7.55 14.25
C GLN A 35 -12.74 6.84 12.94
N TYR A 36 -12.18 5.66 12.72
CA TYR A 36 -12.45 4.84 11.54
C TYR A 36 -12.91 3.46 11.97
N THR A 37 -13.89 2.93 11.25
CA THR A 37 -14.29 1.54 11.33
C THR A 37 -13.71 0.78 10.15
N GLU A 38 -13.07 -0.35 10.41
CA GLU A 38 -12.55 -1.27 9.41
C GLU A 38 -13.44 -2.50 9.32
N THR A 39 -13.94 -2.81 8.12
CA THR A 39 -14.79 -3.97 7.88
C THR A 39 -14.23 -4.79 6.71
N GLN A 40 -13.98 -6.08 6.92
CA GLN A 40 -13.62 -6.98 5.83
C GLN A 40 -14.81 -7.15 4.88
N ILE A 41 -14.59 -6.86 3.60
CA ILE A 41 -15.63 -6.93 2.57
C ILE A 41 -15.40 -8.05 1.55
N ALA A 42 -14.16 -8.51 1.38
CA ALA A 42 -13.83 -9.65 0.54
C ALA A 42 -12.51 -10.30 0.99
N THR A 43 -12.37 -11.58 0.69
CA THR A 43 -11.09 -12.30 0.80
C THR A 43 -11.01 -13.37 -0.28
N PHE A 44 -9.82 -13.61 -0.78
CA PHE A 44 -9.57 -14.70 -1.73
C PHE A 44 -8.18 -15.28 -1.50
N SER A 45 -8.05 -16.58 -1.72
CA SER A 45 -6.78 -17.29 -1.55
C SER A 45 -6.48 -18.19 -2.73
N THR A 46 -5.22 -18.27 -3.12
CA THR A 46 -4.72 -19.20 -4.15
C THR A 46 -3.63 -20.10 -3.59
N LYS A 47 -3.66 -21.38 -3.96
CA LYS A 47 -2.65 -22.37 -3.53
C LYS A 47 -1.34 -22.17 -4.30
N ILE A 48 -0.22 -22.22 -3.59
CA ILE A 48 1.13 -22.25 -4.19
C ILE A 48 1.50 -23.71 -4.44
N TYR A 49 1.62 -24.09 -5.71
CA TYR A 49 1.98 -25.45 -6.10
C TYR A 49 3.49 -25.63 -6.29
N SER A 50 4.22 -24.53 -6.51
CA SER A 50 5.66 -24.56 -6.74
C SER A 50 6.43 -24.68 -5.43
N GLN A 51 7.42 -25.56 -5.39
CA GLN A 51 8.38 -25.67 -4.29
C GLN A 51 9.65 -24.81 -4.52
N ASP A 52 9.70 -24.05 -5.62
CA ASP A 52 10.81 -23.14 -5.93
C ASP A 52 10.90 -22.02 -4.89
N SER A 53 12.00 -22.02 -4.14
CA SER A 53 12.24 -21.04 -3.08
C SER A 53 12.37 -19.60 -3.62
N ALA A 54 12.93 -19.42 -4.81
CA ALA A 54 13.04 -18.11 -5.46
C ALA A 54 11.65 -17.56 -5.77
N ARG A 55 10.73 -18.39 -6.29
CA ARG A 55 9.34 -18.00 -6.52
C ARG A 55 8.61 -17.66 -5.22
N GLN A 56 8.80 -18.46 -4.16
CA GLN A 56 8.19 -18.19 -2.86
C GLN A 56 8.70 -16.89 -2.24
N ASN A 57 10.01 -16.63 -2.35
CA ASN A 57 10.61 -15.36 -1.96
C ASN A 57 9.98 -14.16 -2.70
N ASN A 58 9.85 -14.26 -4.02
CA ASN A 58 9.25 -13.21 -4.85
C ASN A 58 7.79 -12.94 -4.47
N ILE A 59 7.01 -13.99 -4.25
CA ILE A 59 5.61 -13.87 -3.77
C ILE A 59 5.57 -13.13 -2.43
N LYS A 60 6.46 -13.47 -1.49
CA LYS A 60 6.53 -12.82 -0.18
C LYS A 60 6.85 -11.33 -0.30
N ILE A 61 7.83 -10.95 -1.14
CA ILE A 61 8.17 -9.54 -1.38
C ILE A 61 6.97 -8.79 -1.95
N THR A 62 6.31 -9.37 -2.96
CA THR A 62 5.15 -8.75 -3.61
C THR A 62 3.97 -8.59 -2.64
N CYS A 63 3.67 -9.62 -1.84
CA CYS A 63 2.64 -9.53 -0.80
C CYS A 63 2.97 -8.43 0.23
N ASN A 64 4.21 -8.38 0.71
CA ASN A 64 4.62 -7.36 1.68
C ASN A 64 4.50 -5.94 1.13
N THR A 65 4.80 -5.74 -0.17
CA THR A 65 4.67 -4.44 -0.83
C THR A 65 3.21 -4.01 -0.97
N LEU A 66 2.30 -4.95 -1.25
CA LEU A 66 0.87 -4.68 -1.37
C LEU A 66 0.18 -4.51 -0.02
N ASN A 67 0.69 -5.17 1.02
CA ASN A 67 0.03 -5.22 2.33
C ASN A 67 -0.11 -3.84 2.96
N GLY A 68 -1.32 -3.45 3.34
CA GLY A 68 -1.63 -2.15 3.91
C GLY A 68 -1.86 -1.03 2.88
N THR A 69 -1.76 -1.32 1.57
CA THR A 69 -2.06 -0.32 0.53
C THR A 69 -3.49 0.16 0.62
N THR A 70 -3.69 1.47 0.69
CA THR A 70 -5.02 2.08 0.71
C THR A 70 -5.34 2.69 -0.65
N VAL A 71 -6.49 2.29 -1.20
CA VAL A 71 -7.07 2.84 -2.42
C VAL A 71 -8.20 3.79 -2.02
N LYS A 72 -7.99 5.08 -2.19
CA LYS A 72 -8.97 6.11 -1.85
C LYS A 72 -10.25 5.95 -2.66
N ASN A 73 -11.39 6.31 -2.05
CA ASN A 73 -12.64 6.37 -2.81
C ASN A 73 -12.50 7.27 -4.06
N GLY A 74 -13.00 6.81 -5.20
CA GLY A 74 -12.87 7.48 -6.48
C GLY A 74 -11.52 7.33 -7.17
N SER A 75 -10.50 6.73 -6.53
CA SER A 75 -9.17 6.53 -7.10
C SER A 75 -9.05 5.19 -7.83
N THR A 76 -8.05 5.10 -8.70
CA THR A 76 -7.70 3.88 -9.42
C THR A 76 -6.43 3.28 -8.84
N PHE A 77 -6.50 2.01 -8.45
CA PHE A 77 -5.36 1.18 -8.09
C PHE A 77 -4.65 0.66 -9.34
N SER A 78 -3.32 0.59 -9.31
CA SER A 78 -2.46 -0.07 -10.30
C SER A 78 -1.51 -1.02 -9.59
N PHE A 79 -1.55 -2.29 -9.97
CA PHE A 79 -0.64 -3.29 -9.41
C PHE A 79 0.81 -2.97 -9.73
N CYS A 80 1.12 -2.67 -11.00
CA CYS A 80 2.47 -2.37 -11.43
C CYS A 80 3.03 -1.08 -10.82
N SER A 81 2.21 -0.05 -10.64
CA SER A 81 2.64 1.18 -9.97
C SER A 81 2.91 0.96 -8.48
N THR A 82 2.12 0.13 -7.82
CA THR A 82 2.26 -0.17 -6.38
C THR A 82 3.47 -1.08 -6.12
N VAL A 83 3.58 -2.20 -6.84
CA VAL A 83 4.67 -3.18 -6.64
C VAL A 83 5.97 -2.68 -7.26
N GLY A 84 5.87 -1.99 -8.39
CA GLY A 84 7.01 -1.53 -9.19
C GLY A 84 7.71 -2.67 -9.92
N GLN A 85 8.78 -2.34 -10.61
CA GLN A 85 9.61 -3.33 -11.32
C GLN A 85 10.29 -4.27 -10.33
N ALA A 86 10.19 -5.58 -10.60
CA ALA A 86 10.97 -6.59 -9.87
C ALA A 86 12.46 -6.42 -10.20
N SER A 87 13.30 -6.36 -9.16
CA SER A 87 14.75 -6.19 -9.29
C SER A 87 15.49 -6.94 -8.18
N THR A 88 16.75 -7.25 -8.43
CA THR A 88 17.64 -7.85 -7.41
C THR A 88 17.85 -6.92 -6.22
N ALA A 89 17.87 -5.61 -6.45
CA ALA A 89 17.97 -4.59 -5.39
C ALA A 89 16.78 -4.63 -4.41
N LYS A 90 15.60 -5.09 -4.86
CA LYS A 90 14.42 -5.33 -4.02
C LYS A 90 14.41 -6.75 -3.42
N GLY A 91 15.43 -7.55 -3.67
CA GLY A 91 15.53 -8.93 -3.19
C GLY A 91 14.83 -9.98 -4.05
N TYR A 92 14.30 -9.62 -5.24
CA TYR A 92 13.73 -10.59 -6.15
C TYR A 92 14.81 -11.51 -6.70
N GLN A 93 14.44 -12.78 -6.90
CA GLN A 93 15.29 -13.84 -7.44
C GLN A 93 14.72 -14.36 -8.75
N GLU A 94 15.57 -14.91 -9.60
CA GLU A 94 15.13 -15.51 -10.84
C GLU A 94 14.32 -16.78 -10.58
N ALA A 95 13.07 -16.77 -11.03
CA ALA A 95 12.14 -17.87 -10.95
C ALA A 95 11.45 -18.08 -12.29
N ASP A 96 10.73 -19.18 -12.44
CA ASP A 96 10.01 -19.46 -13.67
C ASP A 96 8.95 -18.42 -13.98
N ILE A 97 9.03 -17.86 -15.18
CA ILE A 97 8.02 -16.98 -15.81
C ILE A 97 7.65 -17.57 -17.18
N TYR A 98 6.54 -17.09 -17.74
CA TYR A 98 6.14 -17.41 -19.10
C TYR A 98 6.25 -16.18 -19.99
N ASP A 99 6.77 -16.33 -21.20
CA ASP A 99 6.76 -15.28 -22.22
C ASP A 99 5.38 -15.17 -22.90
N ASN A 100 5.23 -14.21 -23.81
CA ASN A 100 3.97 -13.98 -24.55
C ASN A 100 3.52 -15.19 -25.39
N ASN A 101 4.46 -16.08 -25.78
CA ASN A 101 4.18 -17.31 -26.50
C ASN A 101 3.88 -18.49 -25.56
N GLY A 102 3.92 -18.27 -24.25
CA GLY A 102 3.74 -19.29 -23.22
C GLY A 102 4.95 -20.21 -23.04
N ASN A 103 6.14 -19.82 -23.49
CA ASN A 103 7.36 -20.54 -23.23
C ASN A 103 7.91 -20.20 -21.86
N LYS A 104 8.39 -21.20 -21.18
CA LYS A 104 8.97 -21.07 -19.84
C LYS A 104 10.38 -20.50 -19.91
N LYS A 105 10.67 -19.49 -19.11
CA LYS A 105 12.01 -18.90 -18.94
C LYS A 105 12.24 -18.43 -17.50
N LYS A 106 13.47 -18.10 -17.16
CA LYS A 106 13.80 -17.47 -15.87
C LYS A 106 13.63 -15.96 -15.94
N GLY A 107 13.14 -15.37 -14.84
CA GLY A 107 13.01 -13.94 -14.69
C GLY A 107 12.64 -13.52 -13.26
N LEU A 108 12.93 -12.27 -12.91
CA LEU A 108 12.76 -11.74 -11.55
C LEU A 108 11.29 -11.61 -11.12
N GLY A 109 10.34 -11.55 -12.05
CA GLY A 109 8.90 -11.38 -11.77
C GLY A 109 8.15 -12.69 -11.46
N GLY A 110 8.83 -13.82 -11.37
CA GLY A 110 8.19 -15.12 -11.13
C GLY A 110 7.45 -15.15 -9.80
N GLY A 111 6.10 -15.27 -9.85
CA GLY A 111 5.20 -15.23 -8.70
C GLY A 111 4.24 -14.05 -8.71
N ASN A 112 4.58 -12.90 -9.32
CA ASN A 112 3.77 -11.69 -9.31
C ASN A 112 2.37 -11.89 -9.91
N CYS A 113 2.26 -12.63 -11.02
CA CYS A 113 0.97 -12.93 -11.64
C CYS A 113 0.03 -13.75 -10.73
N GLN A 114 0.56 -14.59 -9.85
CA GLN A 114 -0.28 -15.28 -8.87
C GLN A 114 -0.83 -14.32 -7.82
N VAL A 115 0.00 -13.39 -7.34
CA VAL A 115 -0.44 -12.38 -6.36
C VAL A 115 -1.49 -11.45 -6.98
N SER A 116 -1.26 -10.97 -8.22
CA SER A 116 -2.24 -10.13 -8.92
C SER A 116 -3.55 -10.87 -9.22
N SER A 117 -3.49 -12.15 -9.59
CA SER A 117 -4.69 -12.97 -9.79
C SER A 117 -5.47 -13.20 -8.51
N THR A 118 -4.78 -13.35 -7.37
CA THR A 118 -5.42 -13.48 -6.06
C THR A 118 -6.17 -12.19 -5.71
N LEU A 119 -5.52 -11.03 -5.89
CA LEU A 119 -6.14 -9.73 -5.68
C LEU A 119 -7.32 -9.50 -6.63
N TYR A 120 -7.17 -9.83 -7.93
CA TYR A 120 -8.24 -9.72 -8.92
C TYR A 120 -9.51 -10.45 -8.49
N ASN A 121 -9.39 -11.68 -7.97
CA ASN A 121 -10.55 -12.44 -7.52
C ASN A 121 -11.20 -11.85 -6.24
N ALA A 122 -10.42 -11.27 -5.34
CA ALA A 122 -10.98 -10.52 -4.20
C ALA A 122 -11.74 -9.27 -4.69
N VAL A 123 -11.20 -8.55 -5.68
CA VAL A 123 -11.85 -7.38 -6.30
C VAL A 123 -13.16 -7.76 -6.98
N LEU A 124 -13.21 -8.87 -7.71
CA LEU A 124 -14.43 -9.35 -8.38
C LEU A 124 -15.59 -9.66 -7.41
N ALA A 125 -15.31 -9.91 -6.15
CA ALA A 125 -16.33 -10.15 -5.13
C ALA A 125 -17.01 -8.85 -4.63
N VAL A 126 -16.50 -7.68 -5.01
CA VAL A 126 -17.02 -6.37 -4.58
C VAL A 126 -17.49 -5.59 -5.81
N PRO A 127 -18.81 -5.49 -6.07
CA PRO A 127 -19.33 -4.88 -7.29
C PRO A 127 -18.88 -3.44 -7.56
N ASP A 128 -18.66 -2.66 -6.49
CA ASP A 128 -18.25 -1.26 -6.57
C ASP A 128 -16.76 -1.06 -6.87
N LEU A 129 -15.98 -2.15 -6.94
CA LEU A 129 -14.59 -2.13 -7.39
C LEU A 129 -14.55 -2.50 -8.88
N VAL A 130 -14.54 -1.48 -9.73
CA VAL A 130 -14.64 -1.65 -11.19
C VAL A 130 -13.26 -1.94 -11.78
N VAL A 131 -13.07 -3.14 -12.33
CA VAL A 131 -11.84 -3.50 -13.07
C VAL A 131 -11.72 -2.66 -14.33
N THR A 132 -10.62 -1.90 -14.45
CA THR A 132 -10.36 -1.00 -15.58
C THR A 132 -9.27 -1.52 -16.52
N GLU A 133 -8.41 -2.43 -16.04
CA GLU A 133 -7.40 -3.12 -16.84
C GLU A 133 -7.13 -4.52 -16.29
N ARG A 134 -7.16 -5.52 -17.17
CA ARG A 134 -6.82 -6.90 -16.84
C ARG A 134 -6.40 -7.65 -18.10
N HIS A 135 -5.33 -8.40 -18.02
CA HIS A 135 -4.81 -9.24 -19.09
C HIS A 135 -4.88 -10.72 -18.72
N ALA A 136 -5.23 -11.58 -19.66
CA ALA A 136 -5.20 -13.02 -19.48
C ALA A 136 -3.81 -13.57 -19.79
N HIS A 137 -3.43 -14.67 -19.13
CA HIS A 137 -2.27 -15.44 -19.59
C HIS A 137 -2.59 -16.14 -20.92
N SER A 138 -1.59 -16.36 -21.76
CA SER A 138 -1.71 -17.12 -23.01
C SER A 138 -2.08 -18.60 -22.76
N LYS A 139 -1.75 -19.14 -21.58
CA LYS A 139 -2.08 -20.49 -21.14
C LYS A 139 -2.76 -20.48 -19.77
N SER A 140 -3.53 -21.53 -19.50
CA SER A 140 -4.16 -21.69 -18.17
C SER A 140 -3.11 -21.78 -17.08
N VAL A 141 -3.37 -21.12 -15.96
CA VAL A 141 -2.56 -21.14 -14.75
C VAL A 141 -3.18 -22.09 -13.71
N PRO A 142 -2.37 -22.77 -12.87
CA PRO A 142 -2.90 -23.83 -12.00
C PRO A 142 -3.62 -23.30 -10.75
N TYR A 143 -3.46 -22.02 -10.40
CA TYR A 143 -3.91 -21.45 -9.12
C TYR A 143 -5.28 -20.77 -9.17
N VAL A 144 -5.86 -20.55 -10.37
CA VAL A 144 -7.23 -20.03 -10.56
C VAL A 144 -7.87 -20.67 -11.79
N SER A 145 -9.19 -20.64 -11.85
CA SER A 145 -9.95 -21.10 -13.03
C SER A 145 -9.69 -20.19 -14.24
N LYS A 146 -9.86 -20.74 -15.44
CA LYS A 146 -9.75 -19.99 -16.71
C LYS A 146 -10.60 -18.72 -16.68
N GLY A 147 -10.02 -17.59 -17.06
CA GLY A 147 -10.68 -16.28 -17.06
C GLY A 147 -10.69 -15.56 -15.71
N LYS A 148 -10.17 -16.20 -14.66
CA LYS A 148 -10.01 -15.62 -13.31
C LYS A 148 -8.57 -15.24 -12.97
N ASP A 149 -7.70 -15.28 -13.95
CA ASP A 149 -6.30 -14.86 -13.85
C ASP A 149 -6.13 -13.38 -14.22
N ALA A 150 -5.08 -12.74 -13.72
CA ALA A 150 -4.63 -11.41 -14.09
C ALA A 150 -3.12 -11.43 -14.30
N ALA A 151 -2.69 -11.43 -15.55
CA ALA A 151 -1.29 -11.36 -15.92
C ALA A 151 -0.77 -9.94 -15.73
N VAL A 152 0.42 -9.80 -15.15
CA VAL A 152 1.10 -8.52 -14.95
C VAL A 152 2.55 -8.61 -15.42
N ALA A 153 3.00 -7.55 -16.11
CA ALA A 153 4.39 -7.37 -16.54
C ALA A 153 4.69 -5.88 -16.54
N TYR A 154 5.60 -5.44 -15.68
CA TYR A 154 5.93 -4.02 -15.54
C TYR A 154 6.27 -3.39 -16.91
N GLY A 155 5.60 -2.29 -17.22
CA GLY A 155 5.74 -1.59 -18.50
C GLY A 155 4.95 -2.17 -19.67
N SER A 156 4.21 -3.29 -19.49
CA SER A 156 3.46 -3.95 -20.58
C SER A 156 2.03 -4.31 -20.19
N TYR A 157 1.83 -5.07 -19.12
CA TYR A 157 0.52 -5.54 -18.66
C TYR A 157 0.31 -5.12 -17.22
N ASP A 158 -0.85 -4.55 -16.91
CA ASP A 158 -1.21 -4.16 -15.56
C ASP A 158 -2.54 -4.79 -15.13
N PHE A 159 -2.76 -4.83 -13.82
CA PHE A 159 -4.07 -5.05 -13.25
C PHE A 159 -4.49 -3.78 -12.51
N LYS A 160 -5.59 -3.19 -12.96
CA LYS A 160 -6.12 -1.95 -12.40
C LYS A 160 -7.60 -2.09 -12.06
N PHE A 161 -8.01 -1.45 -10.99
CA PHE A 161 -9.42 -1.27 -10.66
C PHE A 161 -9.66 0.13 -10.06
N ARG A 162 -10.86 0.66 -10.28
CA ARG A 162 -11.33 1.91 -9.68
C ARG A 162 -12.17 1.60 -8.46
N ASN A 163 -11.93 2.30 -7.37
CA ASN A 163 -12.72 2.21 -6.15
C ASN A 163 -13.90 3.20 -6.20
N ASN A 164 -15.12 2.70 -6.37
CA ASN A 164 -16.36 3.48 -6.36
C ASN A 164 -17.25 3.12 -5.13
N SER A 165 -16.69 2.49 -4.10
CA SER A 165 -17.45 1.94 -2.96
C SER A 165 -17.96 3.00 -1.96
N GLY A 166 -17.62 4.25 -2.14
CA GLY A 166 -17.96 5.31 -1.19
C GLY A 166 -17.01 5.40 0.02
N ASN A 167 -16.14 4.41 0.23
CA ASN A 167 -15.17 4.35 1.32
C ASN A 167 -13.76 4.09 0.77
N ASP A 168 -12.74 4.36 1.58
CA ASP A 168 -11.39 3.92 1.27
C ASP A 168 -11.30 2.39 1.41
N ILE A 169 -10.51 1.75 0.55
CA ILE A 169 -10.28 0.30 0.59
C ILE A 169 -8.84 0.01 0.92
N LYS A 170 -8.61 -0.75 1.99
CA LYS A 170 -7.28 -1.26 2.34
C LYS A 170 -7.10 -2.68 1.80
N ILE A 171 -5.99 -2.91 1.14
CA ILE A 171 -5.57 -4.21 0.62
C ILE A 171 -4.63 -4.83 1.64
N ASN A 172 -5.02 -5.94 2.26
CA ASN A 172 -4.11 -6.79 3.00
C ASN A 172 -3.71 -7.97 2.13
N CYS A 173 -2.42 -8.23 2.02
CA CYS A 173 -1.86 -9.32 1.24
C CYS A 173 -0.83 -10.09 2.05
N SER A 174 -0.92 -11.41 2.08
CA SER A 174 0.00 -12.26 2.83
C SER A 174 0.23 -13.60 2.16
N THR A 175 1.31 -14.26 2.56
CA THR A 175 1.59 -15.65 2.19
C THR A 175 2.13 -16.42 3.38
N ASN A 176 1.76 -17.70 3.48
CA ASN A 176 2.28 -18.66 4.44
C ASN A 176 3.21 -19.70 3.79
N GLY A 177 3.66 -19.45 2.55
CA GLY A 177 4.47 -20.38 1.76
C GLY A 177 3.66 -21.48 1.06
N LYS A 178 2.40 -21.70 1.47
CA LYS A 178 1.49 -22.71 0.84
C LYS A 178 0.36 -22.03 0.06
N SER A 179 0.02 -20.81 0.41
CA SER A 179 -1.02 -20.00 -0.24
C SER A 179 -0.67 -18.52 -0.24
N VAL A 180 -1.28 -17.80 -1.19
CA VAL A 180 -1.38 -16.34 -1.19
C VAL A 180 -2.80 -15.98 -0.79
N THR A 181 -2.96 -15.06 0.13
CA THR A 181 -4.27 -14.56 0.55
C THR A 181 -4.33 -13.05 0.41
N THR A 182 -5.38 -12.55 -0.22
CA THR A 182 -5.70 -11.12 -0.29
C THR A 182 -7.04 -10.86 0.38
N THR A 183 -7.08 -9.86 1.25
CA THR A 183 -8.28 -9.40 1.95
C THR A 183 -8.49 -7.93 1.67
N LEU A 184 -9.73 -7.57 1.30
CA LEU A 184 -10.15 -6.18 1.11
C LEU A 184 -10.93 -5.72 2.33
N ILE A 185 -10.55 -4.56 2.84
CA ILE A 185 -11.12 -3.95 4.04
C ILE A 185 -11.65 -2.57 3.69
N SER A 186 -12.93 -2.34 3.92
CA SER A 186 -13.54 -1.02 3.81
C SER A 186 -13.20 -0.20 5.05
N ILE A 187 -12.72 1.02 4.87
CA ILE A 187 -12.38 1.97 5.93
C ILE A 187 -13.42 3.10 5.87
N LYS A 188 -14.30 3.15 6.85
CA LYS A 188 -15.35 4.18 6.97
C LYS A 188 -15.00 5.14 8.10
N GLN A 189 -15.04 6.42 7.84
CA GLN A 189 -14.96 7.44 8.88
C GLN A 189 -16.27 7.48 9.67
N ILE A 190 -16.18 7.52 11.01
CA ILE A 190 -17.32 7.60 11.93
C ILE A 190 -17.55 9.06 12.28
#